data_8e078e0f39aa7a4c4dba1f9d19f960f3
#
_entry.id   8e078e0f39aa7a4c4dba1f9d19f960f3
#
_cell.length_a   1.000
_cell.length_b   1.000
_cell.length_c   1.000
_cell.angle_alpha   90.00
_cell.angle_beta   90.00
_cell.angle_gamma   90.00
#
_symmetry.space_group_name_H-M   'P 1'
#
loop_
_entity.id
_entity.type
_entity.pdbx_description
1 polymer ?
#
loop_
_entity_poly.entity_id
_entity_poly.type
_entity_poly.pdbx_seq_one_letter_code
_entity_poly.pdbx_strand_id
1 'polypeptide(L)' 'MAEMVNSRNGIPIRLTDERWSHVTEEHSELAGMRFEVLETIEQADRVYVGGFGELLAIREIESGKFIVVVYREN' A
#
# COMPACT_ATOMS: atom_id res chain seq x y z
N MET A 1 4.54 15.35 6.75
CA MET A 1 3.09 15.16 6.86
C MET A 1 2.76 13.69 6.68
N ALA A 2 1.74 13.21 7.34
CA ALA A 2 1.29 11.83 7.21
C ALA A 2 -0.07 11.80 6.53
N GLU A 3 -0.27 10.80 5.66
CA GLU A 3 -1.57 10.54 5.06
C GLU A 3 -2.12 9.24 5.62
N MET A 4 -3.44 9.14 5.67
CA MET A 4 -4.09 8.01 6.27
C MET A 4 -5.26 7.55 5.40
N VAL A 5 -5.36 6.24 5.21
CA VAL A 5 -6.51 5.61 4.55
C VAL A 5 -6.98 4.47 5.43
N ASN A 6 -8.22 4.03 5.23
CA ASN A 6 -8.71 2.83 5.89
C ASN A 6 -8.45 1.62 5.00
N SER A 7 -7.96 0.54 5.61
CA SER A 7 -7.82 -0.74 4.92
C SER A 7 -9.21 -1.30 4.59
N ARG A 8 -9.24 -2.39 3.83
CA ARG A 8 -10.51 -3.07 3.52
C ARG A 8 -11.25 -3.52 4.77
N ASN A 9 -10.53 -3.75 5.86
CA ASN A 9 -11.14 -4.14 7.14
C ASN A 9 -11.53 -2.94 8.00
N GLY A 10 -11.40 -1.72 7.47
CA GLY A 10 -11.78 -0.51 8.19
C GLY A 10 -10.75 -0.03 9.19
N ILE A 11 -9.52 -0.55 9.14
CA ILE A 11 -8.46 -0.18 10.06
C ILE A 11 -7.65 0.98 9.47
N PRO A 12 -7.45 2.09 10.23
CA PRO A 12 -6.66 3.20 9.73
C PRO A 12 -5.21 2.81 9.51
N ILE A 13 -4.70 3.08 8.32
CA ILE A 13 -3.31 2.82 7.94
C ILE A 13 -2.65 4.15 7.62
N ARG A 14 -1.55 4.45 8.30
CA ARG A 14 -0.83 5.71 8.14
C ARG A 14 0.40 5.54 7.28
N LEU A 15 0.61 6.46 6.35
CA LEU A 15 1.83 6.53 5.56
C LEU A 15 2.51 7.87 5.85
N THR A 16 3.64 7.82 6.55
CA THR A 16 4.43 9.02 6.84
C THR A 16 5.34 9.36 5.67
N ASP A 17 5.79 10.61 5.60
CA ASP A 17 6.75 11.03 4.59
C ASP A 17 8.05 10.24 4.71
N GLU A 18 8.47 9.97 5.94
CA GLU A 18 9.69 9.18 6.19
C GLU A 18 9.55 7.77 5.64
N ARG A 19 8.44 7.11 5.90
CA ARG A 19 8.20 5.76 5.38
C ARG A 19 8.14 5.77 3.86
N TRP A 20 7.49 6.77 3.29
CA TRP A 20 7.41 6.91 1.84
C TRP A 20 8.79 7.09 1.22
N SER A 21 9.67 7.88 1.86
CA SER A 21 11.03 8.05 1.40
C SER A 21 11.78 6.73 1.37
N HIS A 22 11.63 5.90 2.41
CA HIS A 22 12.25 4.57 2.43
C HIS A 22 11.74 3.68 1.31
N VAL A 23 10.43 3.70 1.08
CA VAL A 23 9.83 2.88 0.01
C VAL A 23 10.41 3.28 -1.35
N THR A 24 10.52 4.58 -1.63
CA THR A 24 10.98 5.04 -2.93
C THR A 24 12.49 4.90 -3.11
N GLU A 25 13.26 4.83 -2.03
CA GLU A 25 14.69 4.52 -2.12
C GLU A 25 14.91 3.11 -2.64
N GLU A 26 14.10 2.15 -2.22
CA GLU A 26 14.22 0.76 -2.63
C GLU A 26 13.44 0.44 -3.89
N HIS A 27 12.37 1.21 -4.15
CA HIS A 27 11.48 1.01 -5.27
C HIS A 27 11.26 2.33 -5.99
N SER A 28 12.29 2.80 -6.68
CA SER A 28 12.24 4.10 -7.37
C SER A 28 11.15 4.18 -8.42
N GLU A 29 10.70 3.05 -8.95
CA GLU A 29 9.60 3.00 -9.90
C GLU A 29 8.27 3.46 -9.30
N LEU A 30 8.19 3.51 -7.96
CA LEU A 30 6.99 4.00 -7.27
C LEU A 30 7.03 5.51 -6.99
N ALA A 31 8.12 6.18 -7.36
CA ALA A 31 8.19 7.63 -7.17
C ALA A 31 7.05 8.30 -7.94
N GLY A 32 6.32 9.19 -7.26
CA GLY A 32 5.15 9.82 -7.85
C GLY A 32 3.86 9.01 -7.77
N MET A 33 3.92 7.80 -7.19
CA MET A 33 2.76 6.91 -7.11
C MET A 33 2.21 6.77 -5.70
N ARG A 34 2.47 7.75 -4.83
CA ARG A 34 2.01 7.68 -3.44
C ARG A 34 0.51 7.51 -3.33
N PHE A 35 -0.23 8.26 -4.14
CA PHE A 35 -1.69 8.17 -4.16
C PHE A 35 -2.15 6.76 -4.55
N GLU A 36 -1.55 6.18 -5.57
CA GLU A 36 -1.90 4.84 -6.05
C GLU A 36 -1.60 3.78 -5.00
N VAL A 37 -0.52 3.95 -4.23
CA VAL A 37 -0.18 3.03 -3.14
C VAL A 37 -1.24 3.11 -2.04
N LEU A 38 -1.63 4.31 -1.63
CA LEU A 38 -2.66 4.49 -0.61
C LEU A 38 -4.00 3.95 -1.08
N GLU A 39 -4.36 4.22 -2.32
CA GLU A 39 -5.60 3.74 -2.91
C GLU A 39 -5.61 2.21 -2.99
N THR A 40 -4.45 1.60 -3.23
CA THR A 40 -4.34 0.14 -3.25
C THR A 40 -4.66 -0.47 -1.89
N ILE A 41 -4.22 0.15 -0.80
CA ILE A 41 -4.58 -0.32 0.55
C ILE A 41 -6.08 -0.19 0.78
N GLU A 42 -6.66 0.94 0.38
CA GLU A 42 -8.07 1.23 0.62
C GLU A 42 -8.99 0.39 -0.28
N GLN A 43 -8.62 0.20 -1.53
CA GLN A 43 -9.49 -0.40 -2.56
C GLN A 43 -8.83 -1.59 -3.24
N ALA A 44 -8.11 -2.41 -2.49
CA ALA A 44 -7.46 -3.59 -3.03
C ALA A 44 -8.48 -4.52 -3.69
N ASP A 45 -8.10 -5.08 -4.83
CA ASP A 45 -8.89 -6.14 -5.47
C ASP A 45 -8.82 -7.42 -4.66
N ARG A 46 -7.66 -7.70 -4.07
CA ARG A 46 -7.42 -8.86 -3.23
C ARG A 46 -6.49 -8.49 -2.09
N VAL A 47 -6.66 -9.16 -0.94
CA VAL A 47 -5.76 -9.02 0.20
C VAL A 47 -5.39 -10.42 0.67
N TYR A 48 -4.09 -10.68 0.76
CA TYR A 48 -3.57 -11.94 1.26
C TYR A 48 -2.86 -11.73 2.58
N VAL A 49 -2.82 -12.77 3.41
CA VAL A 49 -2.07 -12.76 4.67
C VAL A 49 -0.74 -13.44 4.44
N GLY A 50 0.34 -12.75 4.76
CA GLY A 50 1.68 -13.30 4.65
C GLY A 50 2.06 -14.18 5.83
N GLY A 51 3.26 -14.74 5.78
CA GLY A 51 3.73 -15.70 6.77
C GLY A 51 4.01 -15.12 8.15
N PHE A 52 4.14 -13.80 8.28
CA PHE A 52 4.44 -13.13 9.54
C PHE A 52 3.31 -12.19 9.98
N GLY A 53 2.10 -12.42 9.48
CA GLY A 53 0.95 -11.60 9.84
C GLY A 53 0.82 -10.30 9.07
N GLU A 54 1.73 -10.02 8.14
CA GLU A 54 1.59 -8.87 7.26
C GLU A 54 0.48 -9.11 6.24
N LEU A 55 -0.07 -8.04 5.70
CA LEU A 55 -1.10 -8.10 4.67
C LEU A 55 -0.52 -7.62 3.34
N LEU A 56 -0.95 -8.26 2.26
CA LEU A 56 -0.54 -7.90 0.91
C LEU A 56 -1.78 -7.47 0.13
N ALA A 57 -1.88 -6.17 -0.13
CA ALA A 57 -2.97 -5.62 -0.91
C ALA A 57 -2.55 -5.60 -2.39
N ILE A 58 -3.37 -6.13 -3.26
CA ILE A 58 -3.09 -6.22 -4.69
C ILE A 58 -4.19 -5.49 -5.44
N ARG A 59 -3.79 -4.61 -6.35
CA ARG A 59 -4.73 -3.88 -7.19
C ARG A 59 -4.20 -3.77 -8.60
N GLU A 60 -5.08 -4.05 -9.57
CA GLU A 60 -4.77 -3.83 -10.98
C GLU A 60 -5.01 -2.36 -11.30
N ILE A 61 -3.95 -1.64 -11.69
CA ILE A 61 -4.03 -0.21 -11.99
C ILE A 61 -4.22 0.06 -13.48
N GLU A 62 -3.78 -0.87 -14.30
CA GLU A 62 -4.00 -0.87 -15.76
C GLU A 62 -4.11 -2.33 -16.15
N SER A 63 -4.68 -2.60 -17.31
CA SER A 63 -4.83 -3.98 -17.80
C SER A 63 -3.48 -4.71 -17.76
N GLY A 64 -3.38 -5.75 -16.95
CA GLY A 64 -2.16 -6.55 -16.82
C GLY A 64 -1.08 -5.95 -15.94
N LYS A 65 -1.32 -4.78 -15.31
CA LYS A 65 -0.33 -4.12 -14.46
C LYS A 65 -0.87 -3.97 -13.04
N PHE A 66 -0.12 -4.51 -12.08
CA PHE A 66 -0.56 -4.60 -10.70
C PHE A 66 0.36 -3.83 -9.76
N ILE A 67 -0.21 -3.31 -8.66
CA ILE A 67 0.55 -2.83 -7.52
C ILE A 67 0.31 -3.79 -6.36
N VAL A 68 1.38 -4.16 -5.67
CA VAL A 68 1.32 -4.96 -4.46
C VAL A 68 1.89 -4.13 -3.33
N VAL A 69 1.11 -3.95 -2.28
CA VAL A 69 1.52 -3.17 -1.10
C VAL A 69 1.50 -4.07 0.12
N VAL A 70 2.63 -4.15 0.83
CA VAL A 70 2.71 -4.89 2.07
C VAL A 70 2.48 -3.92 3.22
N TYR A 71 1.55 -4.24 4.11
CA TYR A 71 1.21 -3.38 5.23
C TYR A 71 0.76 -4.20 6.42
N ARG A 72 0.64 -3.54 7.58
CA ARG A 72 0.15 -4.18 8.80
C ARG A 72 -1.03 -3.41 9.36
N GLU A 73 -1.97 -4.14 9.93
CA GLU A 73 -3.08 -3.57 10.69
C GLU A 73 -2.78 -3.73 12.17
N ASN A 74 -2.91 -2.65 12.92
CA ASN A 74 -2.69 -2.65 14.36
C ASN A 74 -4.01 -2.52 15.12
#